data_e0595723f41ec3afd62340fed4bff19a
#
_entry.id   e0595723f41ec3afd62340fed4bff19a
#
_cell.length_a   1.000
_cell.length_b   1.000
_cell.length_c   1.000
_cell.angle_alpha   90.00
_cell.angle_beta   90.00
_cell.angle_gamma   90.00
#
_symmetry.space_group_name_H-M   'P 1'
#
loop_
_entity.id
_entity.type
_entity.pdbx_description
1 polymer ?
#
loop_
_entity_poly.entity_id
_entity_poly.type
_entity_poly.pdbx_seq_one_letter_code
_entity_poly.pdbx_strand_id
1 'polypeptide(L)'
;MTAIRGAVNLTPSSAAAHSHLSRGLAFAGYSDEAIQHGEAAMRLSPLDPEMALFRGGIAIAHFTARRFDESLRFTEENLSLRPGFQGAQRLHCASLAQSGRVEEARAFLSTVRRNHRPPLTIAWVRENVPYQTPELMELYVEGLRKAGLDK
;
A
#
# COMPACT_ATOMS: atom_id res chain seq x y z
N MET A 1 -1.54 -15.43 7.93
CA MET A 1 -0.68 -15.70 6.74
C MET A 1 -0.74 -17.14 6.26
N THR A 2 -0.77 -18.12 7.16
CA THR A 2 -0.78 -19.54 6.79
C THR A 2 -1.90 -19.93 5.83
N ALA A 3 -3.13 -19.47 6.08
CA ALA A 3 -4.27 -19.79 5.22
C ALA A 3 -4.11 -19.23 3.80
N ILE A 4 -3.55 -18.02 3.67
CA ILE A 4 -3.32 -17.38 2.37
C ILE A 4 -2.21 -18.11 1.62
N ARG A 5 -1.12 -18.48 2.31
CA ARG A 5 -0.03 -19.27 1.71
C ARG A 5 -0.53 -20.65 1.28
N GLY A 6 -1.41 -21.26 2.06
CA GLY A 6 -2.05 -22.52 1.69
C GLY A 6 -2.87 -22.41 0.42
N ALA A 7 -3.62 -21.30 0.25
CA ALA A 7 -4.40 -21.05 -0.98
C ALA A 7 -3.47 -20.98 -2.21
N VAL A 8 -2.33 -20.30 -2.10
CA VAL A 8 -1.35 -20.21 -3.19
C VAL A 8 -0.77 -21.59 -3.52
N ASN A 9 -0.46 -22.39 -2.50
CA ASN A 9 0.08 -23.73 -2.69
C ASN A 9 -0.92 -24.67 -3.37
N LEU A 10 -2.22 -24.51 -3.06
CA LEU A 10 -3.29 -25.32 -3.66
C LEU A 10 -3.68 -24.84 -5.06
N THR A 11 -3.57 -23.52 -5.32
CA THR A 11 -3.96 -22.90 -6.60
C THR A 11 -2.87 -21.93 -7.07
N PRO A 12 -1.67 -22.44 -7.45
CA PRO A 12 -0.53 -21.58 -7.78
C PRO A 12 -0.76 -20.68 -9.00
N SER A 13 -1.76 -20.99 -9.83
CA SER A 13 -2.11 -20.16 -10.99
C SER A 13 -3.14 -19.08 -10.68
N SER A 14 -3.56 -18.93 -9.42
CA SER A 14 -4.54 -17.91 -9.06
C SER A 14 -3.87 -16.55 -8.84
N ALA A 15 -4.16 -15.61 -9.73
CA ALA A 15 -3.68 -14.23 -9.58
C ALA A 15 -4.23 -13.61 -8.29
N ALA A 16 -5.51 -13.84 -7.99
CA ALA A 16 -6.12 -13.31 -6.77
C ALA A 16 -5.42 -13.82 -5.50
N ALA A 17 -5.12 -15.12 -5.44
CA ALA A 17 -4.42 -15.69 -4.29
C ALA A 17 -3.03 -15.08 -4.11
N HIS A 18 -2.28 -14.92 -5.20
CA HIS A 18 -0.97 -14.27 -5.16
C HIS A 18 -1.08 -12.80 -4.71
N SER A 19 -2.09 -12.09 -5.19
CA SER A 19 -2.33 -10.70 -4.81
C SER A 19 -2.64 -10.57 -3.32
N HIS A 20 -3.51 -11.43 -2.79
CA HIS A 20 -3.83 -11.42 -1.35
C HIS A 20 -2.61 -11.74 -0.51
N LEU A 21 -1.81 -12.72 -0.92
CA LEU A 21 -0.59 -13.07 -0.21
C LEU A 21 0.42 -11.93 -0.26
N SER A 22 0.58 -11.28 -1.42
CA SER A 22 1.46 -10.13 -1.57
C SER A 22 1.11 -9.03 -0.56
N ARG A 23 -0.17 -8.66 -0.48
CA ARG A 23 -0.60 -7.60 0.42
C ARG A 23 -0.38 -7.98 1.89
N GLY A 24 -0.74 -9.20 2.27
CA GLY A 24 -0.55 -9.68 3.64
C GLY A 24 0.92 -9.71 4.03
N LEU A 25 1.79 -10.20 3.16
CA LEU A 25 3.22 -10.23 3.39
C LEU A 25 3.81 -8.81 3.48
N ALA A 26 3.34 -7.90 2.63
CA ALA A 26 3.79 -6.51 2.66
C ALA A 26 3.46 -5.84 3.99
N PHE A 27 2.24 -6.00 4.47
CA PHE A 27 1.84 -5.44 5.77
C PHE A 27 2.57 -6.08 6.95
N ALA A 28 3.07 -7.29 6.78
CA ALA A 28 3.87 -7.98 7.79
C ALA A 28 5.36 -7.65 7.70
N GLY A 29 5.79 -6.93 6.66
CA GLY A 29 7.19 -6.54 6.49
C GLY A 29 8.04 -7.52 5.70
N TYR A 30 7.45 -8.56 5.13
CA TYR A 30 8.16 -9.52 4.27
C TYR A 30 8.19 -8.98 2.84
N SER A 31 8.96 -7.92 2.63
CA SER A 31 8.90 -7.10 1.42
C SER A 31 9.28 -7.85 0.15
N ASP A 32 10.37 -8.60 0.16
CA ASP A 32 10.82 -9.28 -1.05
C ASP A 32 9.87 -10.39 -1.49
N GLU A 33 9.37 -11.17 -0.53
CA GLU A 33 8.35 -12.20 -0.81
C GLU A 33 7.07 -11.56 -1.33
N ALA A 34 6.66 -10.45 -0.73
CA ALA A 34 5.46 -9.72 -1.16
C ALA A 34 5.57 -9.27 -2.61
N ILE A 35 6.73 -8.74 -2.99
CA ILE A 35 6.97 -8.28 -4.37
C ILE A 35 6.90 -9.45 -5.35
N GLN A 36 7.51 -10.59 -5.00
CA GLN A 36 7.48 -11.78 -5.85
C GLN A 36 6.06 -12.23 -6.13
N HIS A 37 5.20 -12.26 -5.12
CA HIS A 37 3.80 -12.66 -5.30
C HIS A 37 2.99 -11.61 -6.05
N GLY A 38 3.25 -10.33 -5.83
CA GLY A 38 2.61 -9.26 -6.59
C GLY A 38 2.94 -9.35 -8.08
N GLU A 39 4.21 -9.58 -8.39
CA GLU A 39 4.67 -9.76 -9.77
C GLU A 39 4.08 -11.01 -10.41
N ALA A 40 3.96 -12.10 -9.64
CA ALA A 40 3.32 -13.33 -10.12
C ALA A 40 1.85 -13.07 -10.48
N ALA A 41 1.12 -12.33 -9.66
CA ALA A 41 -0.26 -11.96 -9.95
C ALA A 41 -0.37 -11.19 -11.26
N MET A 42 0.52 -10.22 -11.47
CA MET A 42 0.53 -9.40 -12.69
C MET A 42 0.83 -10.22 -13.94
N ARG A 43 1.74 -11.20 -13.83
CA ARG A 43 2.05 -12.10 -14.95
C ARG A 43 0.90 -13.05 -15.28
N LEU A 44 0.23 -13.55 -14.24
CA LEU A 44 -0.86 -14.50 -14.40
C LEU A 44 -2.11 -13.85 -15.00
N SER A 45 -2.33 -12.58 -14.73
CA SER A 45 -3.51 -11.87 -15.23
C SER A 45 -3.15 -10.42 -15.59
N PRO A 46 -2.43 -10.21 -16.70
CA PRO A 46 -1.91 -8.88 -17.05
C PRO A 46 -2.98 -7.84 -17.42
N LEU A 47 -4.18 -8.28 -17.77
CA LEU A 47 -5.29 -7.38 -18.09
C LEU A 47 -6.39 -7.41 -17.03
N ASP A 48 -6.04 -7.83 -15.80
CA ASP A 48 -7.00 -7.99 -14.73
C ASP A 48 -7.59 -6.63 -14.32
N PRO A 49 -8.93 -6.54 -14.13
CA PRO A 49 -9.55 -5.30 -13.62
C PRO A 49 -9.01 -4.87 -12.25
N GLU A 50 -8.47 -5.82 -11.48
CA GLU A 50 -7.92 -5.57 -10.14
C GLU A 50 -6.41 -5.32 -10.15
N MET A 51 -5.84 -4.92 -11.29
CA MET A 51 -4.40 -4.65 -11.41
C MET A 51 -3.91 -3.64 -10.36
N ALA A 52 -4.73 -2.66 -9.99
CA ALA A 52 -4.38 -1.70 -8.96
C ALA A 52 -4.14 -2.38 -7.60
N LEU A 53 -4.89 -3.43 -7.27
CA LEU A 53 -4.66 -4.20 -6.05
C LEU A 53 -3.35 -5.00 -6.12
N PHE A 54 -3.04 -5.57 -7.30
CA PHE A 54 -1.79 -6.32 -7.50
C PHE A 54 -0.59 -5.39 -7.28
N ARG A 55 -0.62 -4.19 -7.87
CA ARG A 55 0.42 -3.17 -7.69
C ARG A 55 0.42 -2.60 -6.28
N GLY A 56 -0.75 -2.57 -5.63
CA GLY A 56 -0.88 -2.08 -4.26
C GLY A 56 -0.04 -2.86 -3.28
N GLY A 57 -0.02 -4.19 -3.39
CA GLY A 57 0.83 -5.03 -2.55
C GLY A 57 2.32 -4.71 -2.73
N ILE A 58 2.74 -4.50 -3.97
CA ILE A 58 4.13 -4.15 -4.28
C ILE A 58 4.48 -2.76 -3.72
N ALA A 59 3.58 -1.80 -3.87
CA ALA A 59 3.77 -0.45 -3.32
C ALA A 59 3.94 -0.47 -1.80
N ILE A 60 3.08 -1.22 -1.11
CA ILE A 60 3.16 -1.37 0.34
C ILE A 60 4.49 -2.03 0.73
N ALA A 61 4.92 -3.05 -0.01
CA ALA A 61 6.17 -3.76 0.25
C ALA A 61 7.38 -2.83 0.15
N HIS A 62 7.43 -2.00 -0.86
CA HIS A 62 8.51 -1.01 -0.99
C HIS A 62 8.46 -0.01 0.17
N PHE A 63 7.28 0.43 0.56
CA PHE A 63 7.13 1.35 1.69
C PHE A 63 7.67 0.73 2.98
N THR A 64 7.30 -0.50 3.30
CA THR A 64 7.75 -1.17 4.52
C THR A 64 9.25 -1.46 4.50
N ALA A 65 9.83 -1.59 3.31
CA ALA A 65 11.29 -1.72 3.14
C ALA A 65 12.01 -0.37 3.10
N ARG A 66 11.29 0.74 3.29
CA ARG A 66 11.81 2.11 3.26
C ARG A 66 12.35 2.51 1.89
N ARG A 67 11.87 1.87 0.84
CA ARG A 67 12.15 2.25 -0.55
C ARG A 67 11.02 3.16 -1.05
N PHE A 68 11.01 4.39 -0.54
CA PHE A 68 9.89 5.31 -0.74
C PHE A 68 9.74 5.77 -2.19
N ASP A 69 10.84 5.97 -2.91
CA ASP A 69 10.77 6.35 -4.32
C ASP A 69 10.15 5.25 -5.18
N GLU A 70 10.49 3.99 -4.89
CA GLU A 70 9.87 2.85 -5.57
C GLU A 70 8.38 2.76 -5.23
N SER A 71 8.04 2.95 -3.96
CA SER A 71 6.63 2.97 -3.54
C SER A 71 5.85 4.05 -4.29
N LEU A 72 6.42 5.24 -4.43
CA LEU A 72 5.81 6.35 -5.18
C LEU A 72 5.56 5.99 -6.63
N ARG A 73 6.49 5.31 -7.27
CA ARG A 73 6.30 4.89 -8.66
C ARG A 73 5.07 4.01 -8.82
N PHE A 74 4.88 3.05 -7.91
CA PHE A 74 3.72 2.16 -7.95
C PHE A 74 2.42 2.88 -7.55
N THR A 75 2.45 3.77 -6.57
CA THR A 75 1.25 4.52 -6.21
C THR A 75 0.82 5.49 -7.31
N GLU A 76 1.77 6.10 -8.01
CA GLU A 76 1.47 6.97 -9.16
C GLU A 76 0.76 6.19 -10.25
N GLU A 77 1.26 5.00 -10.58
CA GLU A 77 0.61 4.13 -11.56
C GLU A 77 -0.79 3.72 -11.11
N ASN A 78 -0.95 3.38 -9.84
CA ASN A 78 -2.25 3.01 -9.28
C ASN A 78 -3.26 4.16 -9.35
N LEU A 79 -2.83 5.36 -9.03
CA LEU A 79 -3.70 6.53 -9.07
C LEU A 79 -4.04 6.94 -10.51
N SER A 80 -3.17 6.62 -11.46
CA SER A 80 -3.46 6.78 -12.87
C SER A 80 -4.59 5.82 -13.31
N LEU A 81 -4.58 4.60 -12.81
CA LEU A 81 -5.60 3.58 -13.11
C LEU A 81 -6.90 3.81 -12.34
N ARG A 82 -6.80 4.16 -11.08
CA ARG A 82 -7.95 4.34 -10.17
C ARG A 82 -7.71 5.58 -9.30
N PRO A 83 -8.04 6.78 -9.82
CA PRO A 83 -7.78 8.04 -9.08
C PRO A 83 -8.41 8.10 -7.70
N GLY A 84 -9.56 7.42 -7.51
CA GLY A 84 -10.27 7.39 -6.24
C GLY A 84 -9.82 6.32 -5.26
N PHE A 85 -8.76 5.58 -5.57
CA PHE A 85 -8.30 4.48 -4.71
C PHE A 85 -7.69 5.04 -3.43
N GLN A 86 -8.47 5.00 -2.34
CA GLN A 86 -8.09 5.65 -1.06
C GLN A 86 -6.81 5.07 -0.47
N GLY A 87 -6.62 3.75 -0.55
CA GLY A 87 -5.40 3.11 -0.06
C GLY A 87 -4.15 3.62 -0.76
N ALA A 88 -4.22 3.78 -2.08
CA ALA A 88 -3.11 4.33 -2.86
C ALA A 88 -2.88 5.81 -2.54
N GLN A 89 -3.95 6.59 -2.33
CA GLN A 89 -3.83 7.99 -1.96
C GLN A 89 -3.11 8.16 -0.62
N ARG A 90 -3.50 7.38 0.39
CA ARG A 90 -2.86 7.44 1.70
C ARG A 90 -1.38 7.04 1.63
N LEU A 91 -1.10 5.95 0.94
CA LEU A 91 0.27 5.46 0.82
C LEU A 91 1.15 6.44 0.03
N HIS A 92 0.60 7.02 -1.02
CA HIS A 92 1.30 8.05 -1.81
C HIS A 92 1.70 9.22 -0.92
N CYS A 93 0.74 9.72 -0.13
CA CYS A 93 0.98 10.81 0.81
C CYS A 93 2.08 10.47 1.82
N ALA A 94 1.98 9.30 2.46
CA ALA A 94 2.98 8.86 3.44
C ALA A 94 4.36 8.69 2.80
N SER A 95 4.41 8.16 1.58
CA SER A 95 5.66 7.93 0.86
C SER A 95 6.34 9.26 0.48
N LEU A 96 5.57 10.24 0.02
CA LEU A 96 6.09 11.59 -0.24
C LEU A 96 6.75 12.17 1.01
N ALA A 97 6.03 12.11 2.12
CA ALA A 97 6.53 12.67 3.38
C ALA A 97 7.80 11.97 3.85
N GLN A 98 7.82 10.63 3.80
CA GLN A 98 8.97 9.86 4.27
C GLN A 98 10.18 9.98 3.33
N SER A 99 9.96 10.30 2.06
CA SER A 99 11.06 10.55 1.12
C SER A 99 11.65 11.94 1.24
N GLY A 100 11.11 12.79 2.13
CA GLY A 100 11.56 14.16 2.32
C GLY A 100 10.80 15.19 1.50
N ARG A 101 9.85 14.78 0.67
CA ARG A 101 9.04 15.67 -0.18
C ARG A 101 7.82 16.15 0.61
N VAL A 102 8.07 16.80 1.75
CA VAL A 102 7.05 17.14 2.75
C VAL A 102 6.04 18.15 2.21
N GLU A 103 6.46 19.15 1.43
CA GLU A 103 5.54 20.14 0.89
C GLU A 103 4.57 19.51 -0.12
N GLU A 104 5.07 18.60 -0.94
CA GLU A 104 4.20 17.84 -1.87
C GLU A 104 3.23 16.96 -1.09
N ALA A 105 3.71 16.34 0.00
CA ALA A 105 2.87 15.51 0.85
C ALA A 105 1.74 16.34 1.49
N ARG A 106 2.05 17.54 1.96
CA ARG A 106 1.05 18.45 2.54
C ARG A 106 -0.03 18.83 1.53
N ALA A 107 0.40 19.19 0.32
CA ALA A 107 -0.54 19.52 -0.74
C ALA A 107 -1.42 18.32 -1.09
N PHE A 108 -0.84 17.13 -1.17
CA PHE A 108 -1.57 15.91 -1.50
C PHE A 108 -2.52 15.48 -0.39
N LEU A 109 -2.19 15.75 0.87
CA LEU A 109 -3.07 15.42 2.00
C LEU A 109 -4.45 16.08 1.85
N SER A 110 -4.51 17.27 1.27
CA SER A 110 -5.79 17.94 1.00
C SER A 110 -6.68 17.10 0.08
N THR A 111 -6.08 16.49 -0.95
CA THR A 111 -6.79 15.57 -1.85
C THR A 111 -7.26 14.33 -1.10
N VAL A 112 -6.40 13.75 -0.28
CA VAL A 112 -6.75 12.56 0.50
C VAL A 112 -7.93 12.85 1.42
N ARG A 113 -7.89 13.97 2.13
CA ARG A 113 -8.96 14.36 3.06
C ARG A 113 -10.29 14.57 2.37
N ARG A 114 -10.29 15.22 1.20
CA ARG A 114 -11.52 15.44 0.44
C ARG A 114 -12.19 14.15 0.02
N ASN A 115 -11.40 13.17 -0.35
CA ASN A 115 -11.91 11.93 -0.95
C ASN A 115 -12.13 10.81 0.06
N HIS A 116 -11.52 10.90 1.24
CA HIS A 116 -11.56 9.81 2.20
C HIS A 116 -12.91 9.73 2.93
N ARG A 117 -13.48 8.53 2.92
CA ARG A 117 -14.71 8.24 3.66
C ARG A 117 -14.54 6.95 4.44
N PRO A 118 -14.73 6.97 5.76
CA PRO A 118 -15.02 8.12 6.60
C PRO A 118 -13.85 9.12 6.66
N PRO A 119 -14.01 10.29 7.33
CA PRO A 119 -12.92 11.27 7.44
C PRO A 119 -11.63 10.64 7.98
N LEU A 120 -10.51 10.97 7.36
CA LEU A 120 -9.23 10.39 7.71
C LEU A 120 -8.73 10.94 9.05
N THR A 121 -8.42 10.04 9.97
CA THR A 121 -7.80 10.35 11.25
C THR A 121 -6.72 9.32 11.55
N ILE A 122 -5.80 9.66 12.45
CA ILE A 122 -4.78 8.71 12.89
C ILE A 122 -5.43 7.52 13.58
N ALA A 123 -6.49 7.74 14.37
CA ALA A 123 -7.23 6.66 15.02
C ALA A 123 -7.81 5.70 13.99
N TRP A 124 -8.42 6.25 12.92
CA TRP A 124 -8.95 5.41 11.85
C TRP A 124 -7.85 4.56 11.20
N VAL A 125 -6.69 5.16 10.96
CA VAL A 125 -5.55 4.46 10.36
C VAL A 125 -5.13 3.28 11.25
N ARG A 126 -4.98 3.50 12.54
CA ARG A 126 -4.56 2.45 13.48
C ARG A 126 -5.56 1.31 13.56
N GLU A 127 -6.85 1.61 13.40
CA GLU A 127 -7.91 0.60 13.47
C GLU A 127 -8.10 -0.16 12.16
N ASN A 128 -7.80 0.46 11.03
CA ASN A 128 -8.22 -0.07 9.73
C ASN A 128 -7.08 -0.45 8.78
N VAL A 129 -5.87 0.08 8.96
CA VAL A 129 -4.73 -0.26 8.10
C VAL A 129 -3.90 -1.34 8.81
N PRO A 130 -3.77 -2.54 8.22
CA PRO A 130 -3.33 -3.71 8.97
C PRO A 130 -1.82 -3.94 9.00
N TYR A 131 -1.02 -2.91 9.25
CA TYR A 131 0.41 -3.13 9.52
C TYR A 131 0.58 -4.01 10.75
N GLN A 132 1.40 -5.06 10.63
CA GLN A 132 1.45 -6.13 11.62
C GLN A 132 2.39 -5.86 12.79
N THR A 133 3.27 -4.87 12.69
CA THR A 133 4.18 -4.53 13.78
C THR A 133 4.00 -3.08 14.18
N PRO A 134 4.27 -2.73 15.45
CA PRO A 134 4.22 -1.32 15.88
C PRO A 134 5.15 -0.43 15.08
N GLU A 135 6.33 -0.93 14.72
CA GLU A 135 7.33 -0.16 13.96
C GLU A 135 6.81 0.22 12.57
N LEU A 136 6.16 -0.73 11.87
CA LEU A 136 5.62 -0.47 10.55
C LEU A 136 4.42 0.49 10.61
N MET A 137 3.55 0.30 11.60
CA MET A 137 2.44 1.22 11.80
C MET A 137 2.95 2.65 12.07
N GLU A 138 3.96 2.79 12.93
CA GLU A 138 4.52 4.11 13.24
C GLU A 138 5.20 4.74 12.03
N LEU A 139 5.87 3.94 11.19
CA LEU A 139 6.46 4.44 9.96
C LEU A 139 5.38 5.09 9.07
N TYR A 140 4.25 4.45 8.95
CA TYR A 140 3.12 4.92 8.15
C TYR A 140 2.47 6.16 8.77
N VAL A 141 2.14 6.07 10.05
CA VAL A 141 1.51 7.18 10.80
C VAL A 141 2.41 8.41 10.81
N GLU A 142 3.71 8.21 11.04
CA GLU A 142 4.67 9.32 11.04
C GLU A 142 4.73 10.02 9.68
N GLY A 143 4.66 9.27 8.60
CA GLY A 143 4.59 9.86 7.26
C GLY A 143 3.37 10.75 7.10
N LEU A 144 2.21 10.26 7.53
CA LEU A 144 0.98 11.05 7.47
C LEU A 144 1.03 12.28 8.39
N ARG A 145 1.66 12.16 9.55
CA ARG A 145 1.86 13.31 10.45
C ARG A 145 2.77 14.35 9.83
N LYS A 146 3.86 13.94 9.20
CA LYS A 146 4.76 14.86 8.49
C LYS A 146 4.00 15.63 7.41
N ALA A 147 3.02 14.99 6.78
CA ALA A 147 2.17 15.62 5.77
C ALA A 147 1.13 16.57 6.39
N GLY A 148 0.94 16.55 7.70
CA GLY A 148 0.01 17.44 8.38
C GLY A 148 -1.20 16.78 9.02
N LEU A 149 -1.30 15.46 8.99
CA LEU A 149 -2.39 14.75 9.67
C LEU A 149 -2.09 14.73 11.17
N ASP A 150 -2.84 15.51 11.94
CA ASP A 150 -2.58 15.73 13.36
C ASP A 150 -3.60 15.03 14.27
N LYS A 151 -4.63 14.46 13.70
CA LYS A 151 -5.65 13.69 14.40
C LYS A 151 -5.88 12.36 13.70
#